data_acadec71791ea64abe62f7a2d73f6a61
#
_entry.id   acadec71791ea64abe62f7a2d73f6a61
#
_cell.length_a   1.000
_cell.length_b   1.000
_cell.length_c   1.000
_cell.angle_alpha   90.00
_cell.angle_beta   90.00
_cell.angle_gamma   90.00
#
_symmetry.space_group_name_H-M   'P 1'
#
loop_
_entity.id
_entity.type
_entity.pdbx_description
1 polymer ?
#
loop_
_entity_poly.entity_id
_entity_poly.type
_entity_poly.pdbx_seq_one_letter_code
_entity_poly.pdbx_strand_id
1 'polypeptide(L)'
;MLNFYAQQLDTLKQQGNFRQFTQNHQTDKWITIEQNKMLNLSSNDYLGLASNNELRTQFLQQSNSYLSSSSSRLLTGNFCEYEACEASLSNAFNGRSALLFNSGYHMNIGILPAICDSKTLILADKLVHASMIDGIRLSTAKYVRYRHNDLAHLEKLIEQNHDAYERIVVVTESIFSMDGDETNLSALVAIKNKFSRVMLYVDEAHAIGVRGTKGLGCAEQYNVIDDIDFLVGTFGKALASVGGYLICHFIIREFLINTMRPLIFSTALPPLNVAWTQYMFEHMQTMQKQRAHLQNLSDSLQQHVLEKGYQSPSTSHLVPVIVGESTLAVQKAKTLQQQGFYIMPVRPPTVPKNSARLRISLSALIQHQDLEPLIKCL
;
A
#
# COMPACT_ATOMS: atom_id res chain seq x y z
N MET A 1 12.11 -34.33 -11.73
CA MET A 1 12.03 -32.94 -11.17
C MET A 1 10.82 -32.17 -11.71
N LEU A 2 10.61 -32.05 -13.03
CA LEU A 2 9.48 -31.26 -13.59
C LEU A 2 8.10 -31.80 -13.19
N ASN A 3 7.94 -33.11 -13.01
CA ASN A 3 6.66 -33.71 -12.57
C ASN A 3 6.16 -33.16 -11.22
N PHE A 4 7.10 -32.82 -10.30
CA PHE A 4 6.72 -32.18 -9.03
C PHE A 4 6.02 -30.83 -9.26
N TYR A 5 6.61 -29.96 -10.10
CA TYR A 5 6.02 -28.66 -10.40
C TYR A 5 4.71 -28.79 -11.18
N ALA A 6 4.60 -29.75 -12.10
CA ALA A 6 3.36 -30.02 -12.83
C ALA A 6 2.21 -30.40 -11.87
N GLN A 7 2.46 -31.30 -10.92
CA GLN A 7 1.49 -31.68 -9.89
C GLN A 7 1.08 -30.51 -9.01
N GLN A 8 2.02 -29.61 -8.62
CA GLN A 8 1.69 -28.40 -7.85
C GLN A 8 0.79 -27.45 -8.67
N LEU A 9 1.09 -27.27 -9.97
CA LEU A 9 0.28 -26.44 -10.85
C LEU A 9 -1.14 -27.02 -11.03
N ASP A 10 -1.27 -28.34 -11.14
CA ASP A 10 -2.57 -28.99 -11.26
C ASP A 10 -3.37 -28.87 -9.97
N THR A 11 -2.72 -28.98 -8.82
CA THR A 11 -3.35 -28.70 -7.52
C THR A 11 -3.87 -27.27 -7.43
N LEU A 12 -3.10 -26.27 -7.86
CA LEU A 12 -3.53 -24.88 -7.91
C LEU A 12 -4.74 -24.67 -8.83
N LYS A 13 -4.78 -25.35 -9.98
CA LYS A 13 -5.93 -25.32 -10.92
C LYS A 13 -7.17 -25.92 -10.29
N GLN A 14 -7.06 -27.10 -9.66
CA GLN A 14 -8.17 -27.78 -8.98
C GLN A 14 -8.75 -26.94 -7.84
N GLN A 15 -7.89 -26.22 -7.12
CA GLN A 15 -8.31 -25.32 -6.04
C GLN A 15 -8.83 -23.95 -6.52
N GLY A 16 -8.84 -23.69 -7.84
CA GLY A 16 -9.20 -22.39 -8.39
C GLY A 16 -8.22 -21.27 -8.06
N ASN A 17 -6.98 -21.61 -7.67
CA ASN A 17 -5.95 -20.66 -7.26
C ASN A 17 -4.86 -20.42 -8.32
N PHE A 18 -5.00 -21.03 -9.49
CA PHE A 18 -4.08 -20.83 -10.61
C PHE A 18 -4.14 -19.36 -11.09
N ARG A 19 -2.96 -18.75 -11.30
CA ARG A 19 -2.82 -17.36 -11.75
C ARG A 19 -2.11 -17.30 -13.09
N GLN A 20 -2.52 -16.35 -13.93
CA GLN A 20 -1.92 -16.09 -15.24
C GLN A 20 -1.76 -14.58 -15.42
N PHE A 21 -0.73 -14.17 -16.17
CA PHE A 21 -0.64 -12.80 -16.66
C PHE A 21 -1.66 -12.59 -17.78
N THR A 22 -2.35 -11.45 -17.74
CA THR A 22 -3.29 -11.04 -18.78
C THR A 22 -2.74 -9.80 -19.47
N GLN A 23 -2.49 -9.90 -20.77
CA GLN A 23 -2.08 -8.74 -21.56
C GLN A 23 -3.24 -7.75 -21.65
N ASN A 24 -2.95 -6.49 -21.39
CA ASN A 24 -3.96 -5.43 -21.40
C ASN A 24 -3.39 -4.12 -21.92
N HIS A 25 -4.29 -3.24 -22.33
CA HIS A 25 -4.02 -1.83 -22.60
C HIS A 25 -4.89 -0.98 -21.69
N GLN A 26 -4.32 0.07 -21.11
CA GLN A 26 -5.03 0.98 -20.22
C GLN A 26 -5.01 2.39 -20.79
N THR A 27 -6.16 3.07 -20.70
CA THR A 27 -6.33 4.47 -21.08
C THR A 27 -7.31 5.10 -20.11
N ASP A 28 -6.86 6.08 -19.35
CA ASP A 28 -7.63 6.72 -18.29
C ASP A 28 -8.25 5.68 -17.33
N LYS A 29 -9.57 5.71 -17.17
CA LYS A 29 -10.31 4.75 -16.33
C LYS A 29 -10.63 3.41 -17.00
N TRP A 30 -10.19 3.20 -18.24
CA TRP A 30 -10.54 2.03 -19.05
C TRP A 30 -9.40 1.05 -19.19
N ILE A 31 -9.75 -0.23 -19.19
CA ILE A 31 -8.85 -1.34 -19.53
C ILE A 31 -9.41 -2.09 -20.72
N THR A 32 -8.55 -2.43 -21.66
CA THR A 32 -8.90 -3.28 -22.83
C THR A 32 -8.13 -4.58 -22.77
N ILE A 33 -8.84 -5.68 -22.76
CA ILE A 33 -8.31 -7.05 -22.78
C ILE A 33 -8.89 -7.76 -24.00
N GLU A 34 -8.03 -8.27 -24.87
CA GLU A 34 -8.36 -8.83 -26.18
C GLU A 34 -9.10 -7.80 -27.04
N GLN A 35 -10.28 -7.55 -27.03
CA GLN A 35 -11.02 -6.46 -27.71
C GLN A 35 -12.10 -5.86 -26.82
N ASN A 36 -12.20 -6.33 -25.57
CA ASN A 36 -13.22 -5.90 -24.63
C ASN A 36 -12.73 -4.71 -23.82
N LYS A 37 -13.34 -3.56 -24.02
CA LYS A 37 -13.12 -2.34 -23.23
C LYS A 37 -14.02 -2.37 -22.00
N MET A 38 -13.42 -2.25 -20.81
CA MET A 38 -14.11 -2.33 -19.52
C MET A 38 -13.69 -1.16 -18.62
N LEU A 39 -14.57 -0.74 -17.73
CA LEU A 39 -14.22 0.18 -16.64
C LEU A 39 -13.25 -0.55 -15.68
N ASN A 40 -12.05 0.01 -15.47
CA ASN A 40 -11.03 -0.60 -14.62
C ASN A 40 -11.29 -0.28 -13.14
N LEU A 41 -11.79 -1.26 -12.41
CA LEU A 41 -12.08 -1.21 -10.98
C LEU A 41 -11.10 -2.06 -10.16
N SER A 42 -9.92 -2.34 -10.72
CA SER A 42 -8.86 -3.13 -10.07
C SER A 42 -7.48 -2.44 -10.07
N SER A 43 -7.40 -1.22 -10.60
CA SER A 43 -6.17 -0.43 -10.57
C SER A 43 -5.90 0.13 -9.17
N ASN A 44 -4.62 0.33 -8.85
CA ASN A 44 -4.20 1.10 -7.67
C ASN A 44 -3.85 2.57 -8.03
N ASP A 45 -4.12 3.01 -9.24
CA ASP A 45 -3.97 4.40 -9.67
C ASP A 45 -5.16 5.25 -9.16
N TYR A 46 -5.18 5.49 -7.84
CA TYR A 46 -6.31 6.09 -7.13
C TYR A 46 -6.61 7.52 -7.55
N LEU A 47 -5.60 8.26 -8.00
CA LEU A 47 -5.74 9.65 -8.47
C LEU A 47 -5.84 9.74 -9.99
N GLY A 48 -5.66 8.62 -10.72
CA GLY A 48 -5.74 8.60 -12.19
C GLY A 48 -4.56 9.28 -12.87
N LEU A 49 -3.38 9.23 -12.27
CA LEU A 49 -2.19 9.93 -12.74
C LEU A 49 -1.37 9.13 -13.76
N ALA A 50 -1.48 7.80 -13.77
CA ALA A 50 -0.65 6.94 -14.60
C ALA A 50 -0.84 7.17 -16.11
N SER A 51 -2.03 7.57 -16.54
CA SER A 51 -2.35 7.86 -17.95
C SER A 51 -2.31 9.35 -18.31
N ASN A 52 -1.92 10.23 -17.39
CA ASN A 52 -1.89 11.66 -17.63
C ASN A 52 -0.75 12.07 -18.58
N ASN A 53 -1.08 12.15 -19.88
CA ASN A 53 -0.12 12.47 -20.92
C ASN A 53 0.44 13.90 -20.82
N GLU A 54 -0.35 14.84 -20.31
CA GLU A 54 0.07 16.21 -20.14
C GLU A 54 1.19 16.32 -19.10
N LEU A 55 0.99 15.78 -17.90
CA LEU A 55 2.00 15.75 -16.86
C LEU A 55 3.27 15.03 -17.33
N ARG A 56 3.12 13.90 -18.03
CA ARG A 56 4.25 13.17 -18.59
C ARG A 56 5.05 14.03 -19.58
N THR A 57 4.36 14.73 -20.48
CA THR A 57 5.00 15.57 -21.49
C THR A 57 5.72 16.73 -20.84
N GLN A 58 5.09 17.43 -19.91
CA GLN A 58 5.68 18.54 -19.15
C GLN A 58 6.94 18.07 -18.39
N PHE A 59 6.86 16.94 -17.71
CA PHE A 59 8.01 16.37 -17.00
C PHE A 59 9.18 16.04 -17.94
N LEU A 60 8.92 15.34 -19.05
CA LEU A 60 9.97 14.94 -20.00
C LEU A 60 10.64 16.12 -20.72
N GLN A 61 9.95 17.25 -20.88
CA GLN A 61 10.53 18.48 -21.41
C GLN A 61 11.53 19.13 -20.44
N GLN A 62 11.41 18.86 -19.15
CA GLN A 62 12.24 19.49 -18.11
C GLN A 62 13.34 18.57 -17.57
N SER A 63 13.21 17.25 -17.78
CA SER A 63 14.09 16.25 -17.19
C SER A 63 15.16 15.78 -18.18
N ASN A 64 16.43 15.86 -17.74
CA ASN A 64 17.58 15.27 -18.43
C ASN A 64 18.20 14.13 -17.64
N SER A 65 17.47 13.52 -16.69
CA SER A 65 17.96 12.50 -15.79
C SER A 65 18.28 11.18 -16.50
N TYR A 66 19.27 10.45 -15.98
CA TYR A 66 19.69 9.17 -16.53
C TYR A 66 18.59 8.09 -16.41
N LEU A 67 18.56 7.19 -17.40
CA LEU A 67 17.62 6.05 -17.46
C LEU A 67 18.06 4.86 -16.60
N SER A 68 19.27 4.88 -16.03
CA SER A 68 19.79 3.84 -15.15
C SER A 68 20.78 4.44 -14.16
N SER A 69 20.78 3.95 -12.92
CA SER A 69 21.83 4.26 -11.95
C SER A 69 23.08 3.40 -12.17
N SER A 70 22.93 2.20 -12.76
CA SER A 70 23.98 1.20 -13.00
C SER A 70 24.85 0.88 -11.78
N SER A 71 24.36 1.20 -10.57
CA SER A 71 25.08 1.05 -9.30
C SER A 71 24.12 1.06 -8.10
N SER A 72 24.59 0.60 -6.94
CA SER A 72 23.88 0.82 -5.67
C SER A 72 24.09 2.25 -5.16
N ARG A 73 23.18 2.71 -4.28
CA ARG A 73 23.25 4.07 -3.70
C ARG A 73 24.58 4.33 -2.98
N LEU A 74 25.10 3.35 -2.26
CA LEU A 74 26.35 3.49 -1.49
C LEU A 74 27.62 3.43 -2.33
N LEU A 75 27.54 3.10 -3.62
CA LEU A 75 28.66 3.23 -4.54
C LEU A 75 28.56 4.54 -5.34
N THR A 76 27.93 4.48 -6.52
CA THR A 76 27.80 5.63 -7.43
C THR A 76 26.37 5.93 -7.84
N GLY A 77 25.39 5.22 -7.28
CA GLY A 77 23.97 5.29 -7.67
C GLY A 77 23.15 6.32 -6.88
N ASN A 78 23.76 7.09 -5.95
CA ASN A 78 23.05 8.15 -5.21
C ASN A 78 23.15 9.48 -5.99
N PHE A 79 22.37 9.59 -7.04
CA PHE A 79 22.28 10.80 -7.86
C PHE A 79 21.57 11.93 -7.10
N CYS A 80 21.74 13.19 -7.57
CA CYS A 80 21.14 14.36 -6.93
C CYS A 80 19.61 14.32 -6.85
N GLU A 81 18.96 13.60 -7.76
CA GLU A 81 17.49 13.36 -7.73
C GLU A 81 17.04 12.66 -6.45
N TYR A 82 17.87 11.79 -5.88
CA TYR A 82 17.55 11.14 -4.59
C TYR A 82 17.50 12.17 -3.46
N GLU A 83 18.50 13.02 -3.38
CA GLU A 83 18.57 14.05 -2.33
C GLU A 83 17.44 15.08 -2.49
N ALA A 84 17.13 15.47 -3.72
CA ALA A 84 16.05 16.39 -4.02
C ALA A 84 14.68 15.79 -3.63
N CYS A 85 14.42 14.53 -3.99
CA CYS A 85 13.18 13.85 -3.65
C CYS A 85 13.06 13.60 -2.14
N GLU A 86 14.13 13.14 -1.46
CA GLU A 86 14.15 12.97 -0.01
C GLU A 86 13.96 14.30 0.73
N ALA A 87 14.51 15.41 0.22
CA ALA A 87 14.30 16.75 0.76
C ALA A 87 12.83 17.22 0.57
N SER A 88 12.24 16.99 -0.60
CA SER A 88 10.81 17.30 -0.86
C SER A 88 9.89 16.56 0.09
N LEU A 89 10.14 15.26 0.32
CA LEU A 89 9.41 14.47 1.32
C LEU A 89 9.63 15.01 2.73
N SER A 90 10.87 15.25 3.14
CA SER A 90 11.22 15.79 4.46
C SER A 90 10.45 17.09 4.75
N ASN A 91 10.45 18.01 3.80
CA ASN A 91 9.76 19.30 3.93
C ASN A 91 8.24 19.12 4.09
N ALA A 92 7.63 18.16 3.38
CA ALA A 92 6.20 17.89 3.50
C ALA A 92 5.83 17.22 4.84
N PHE A 93 6.73 16.38 5.36
CA PHE A 93 6.55 15.63 6.61
C PHE A 93 7.29 16.29 7.80
N ASN A 94 7.04 17.57 8.03
CA ASN A 94 7.50 18.36 9.20
C ASN A 94 9.03 18.39 9.43
N GLY A 95 9.83 18.26 8.36
CA GLY A 95 11.30 18.25 8.45
C GLY A 95 11.89 16.93 8.96
N ARG A 96 11.11 15.88 9.07
CA ARG A 96 11.59 14.55 9.41
C ARG A 96 12.40 13.94 8.27
N SER A 97 13.38 13.10 8.60
CA SER A 97 14.25 12.49 7.58
C SER A 97 13.48 11.53 6.70
N ALA A 98 13.73 11.58 5.41
CA ALA A 98 13.20 10.66 4.41
C ALA A 98 14.28 9.71 3.89
N LEU A 99 13.89 8.50 3.49
CA LEU A 99 14.76 7.52 2.83
C LEU A 99 13.97 6.80 1.75
N LEU A 100 14.52 6.72 0.52
CA LEU A 100 13.90 6.10 -0.64
C LEU A 100 14.36 4.65 -0.85
N PHE A 101 13.45 3.82 -1.35
CA PHE A 101 13.67 2.38 -1.63
C PHE A 101 13.11 2.00 -2.99
N ASN A 102 13.61 0.90 -3.56
CA ASN A 102 13.22 0.41 -4.88
C ASN A 102 11.75 -0.01 -4.99
N SER A 103 11.13 -0.40 -3.89
CA SER A 103 9.69 -0.69 -3.79
C SER A 103 9.25 -0.72 -2.33
N GLY A 104 7.94 -0.65 -2.07
CA GLY A 104 7.38 -0.87 -0.75
C GLY A 104 7.69 -2.28 -0.22
N TYR A 105 7.78 -3.28 -1.10
CA TYR A 105 8.16 -4.63 -0.69
C TYR A 105 9.61 -4.69 -0.17
N HIS A 106 10.59 -4.15 -0.94
CA HIS A 106 12.00 -4.04 -0.51
C HIS A 106 12.15 -3.26 0.79
N MET A 107 11.38 -2.20 0.95
CA MET A 107 11.34 -1.38 2.15
C MET A 107 10.95 -2.22 3.37
N ASN A 108 9.80 -2.90 3.34
CA ASN A 108 9.29 -3.67 4.46
C ASN A 108 10.18 -4.88 4.83
N ILE A 109 10.68 -5.63 3.82
CA ILE A 109 11.59 -6.77 4.06
C ILE A 109 12.99 -6.35 4.51
N GLY A 110 13.34 -5.08 4.39
CA GLY A 110 14.63 -4.56 4.80
C GLY A 110 14.62 -3.83 6.12
N ILE A 111 13.64 -2.95 6.36
CA ILE A 111 13.56 -2.16 7.59
C ILE A 111 13.33 -3.06 8.80
N LEU A 112 12.29 -3.89 8.77
CA LEU A 112 11.90 -4.72 9.93
C LEU A 112 13.05 -5.60 10.46
N PRO A 113 13.78 -6.37 9.63
CA PRO A 113 14.91 -7.13 10.15
C PRO A 113 16.12 -6.28 10.55
N ALA A 114 16.25 -5.06 10.03
CA ALA A 114 17.33 -4.17 10.44
C ALA A 114 17.11 -3.54 11.82
N ILE A 115 15.85 -3.22 12.16
CA ILE A 115 15.52 -2.53 13.43
C ILE A 115 15.07 -3.49 14.54
N CYS A 116 14.75 -4.74 14.25
CA CYS A 116 14.19 -5.70 15.19
C CYS A 116 15.15 -6.89 15.39
N ASP A 117 15.67 -7.01 16.58
CA ASP A 117 16.59 -8.08 17.01
C ASP A 117 15.94 -9.00 18.08
N SER A 118 16.74 -9.90 18.69
CA SER A 118 16.27 -10.83 19.72
C SER A 118 15.75 -10.16 20.99
N LYS A 119 16.03 -8.87 21.21
CA LYS A 119 15.57 -8.06 22.35
C LYS A 119 14.31 -7.26 22.03
N THR A 120 13.80 -7.40 20.82
CA THR A 120 12.60 -6.72 20.32
C THR A 120 11.43 -7.69 20.28
N LEU A 121 10.25 -7.25 20.71
CA LEU A 121 8.98 -7.91 20.42
C LEU A 121 8.27 -7.16 19.30
N ILE A 122 7.86 -7.86 18.26
CA ILE A 122 7.01 -7.31 17.21
C ILE A 122 5.57 -7.69 17.50
N LEU A 123 4.70 -6.69 17.59
CA LEU A 123 3.24 -6.86 17.68
C LEU A 123 2.63 -6.43 16.35
N ALA A 124 2.28 -7.38 15.50
CA ALA A 124 1.76 -7.12 14.16
C ALA A 124 0.24 -7.31 14.09
N ASP A 125 -0.46 -6.40 13.43
CA ASP A 125 -1.87 -6.65 13.09
C ASP A 125 -2.01 -7.94 12.26
N LYS A 126 -3.08 -8.67 12.49
CA LYS A 126 -3.32 -9.97 11.83
C LYS A 126 -3.39 -9.87 10.31
N LEU A 127 -3.77 -8.72 9.75
CA LEU A 127 -4.01 -8.52 8.33
C LEU A 127 -2.94 -7.67 7.62
N VAL A 128 -1.81 -7.36 8.28
CA VAL A 128 -0.73 -6.61 7.61
C VAL A 128 -0.25 -7.31 6.34
N HIS A 129 0.20 -6.50 5.39
CA HIS A 129 0.64 -6.94 4.06
C HIS A 129 1.75 -8.00 4.13
N ALA A 130 1.77 -8.90 3.15
CA ALA A 130 2.72 -10.01 3.07
C ALA A 130 4.19 -9.56 3.19
N SER A 131 4.56 -8.41 2.64
CA SER A 131 5.92 -7.87 2.75
C SER A 131 6.35 -7.58 4.19
N MET A 132 5.42 -7.11 5.04
CA MET A 132 5.69 -6.92 6.48
C MET A 132 5.86 -8.26 7.19
N ILE A 133 5.01 -9.25 6.87
CA ILE A 133 5.17 -10.62 7.42
C ILE A 133 6.51 -11.23 7.00
N ASP A 134 6.93 -11.04 5.75
CA ASP A 134 8.21 -11.54 5.27
C ASP A 134 9.38 -10.80 5.94
N GLY A 135 9.29 -9.49 6.13
CA GLY A 135 10.26 -8.70 6.89
C GLY A 135 10.36 -9.13 8.36
N ILE A 136 9.22 -9.39 9.01
CA ILE A 136 9.17 -9.93 10.38
C ILE A 136 9.87 -11.29 10.46
N ARG A 137 9.62 -12.18 9.50
CA ARG A 137 10.24 -13.52 9.45
C ARG A 137 11.75 -13.49 9.18
N LEU A 138 12.23 -12.46 8.49
CA LEU A 138 13.66 -12.25 8.25
C LEU A 138 14.39 -11.68 9.48
N SER A 139 13.66 -11.13 10.45
CA SER A 139 14.23 -10.65 11.71
C SER A 139 14.51 -11.80 12.68
N THR A 140 15.33 -11.54 13.71
CA THR A 140 15.55 -12.46 14.84
C THR A 140 14.61 -12.18 16.01
N ALA A 141 13.69 -11.22 15.86
CA ALA A 141 12.74 -10.82 16.88
C ALA A 141 11.65 -11.87 17.08
N LYS A 142 11.16 -11.97 18.30
CA LYS A 142 9.89 -12.65 18.56
C LYS A 142 8.73 -11.79 18.06
N TYR A 143 7.69 -12.45 17.56
CA TYR A 143 6.51 -11.72 17.12
C TYR A 143 5.21 -12.37 17.59
N VAL A 144 4.21 -11.54 17.83
CA VAL A 144 2.82 -11.92 18.14
C VAL A 144 1.90 -11.15 17.20
N ARG A 145 0.89 -11.82 16.67
CA ARG A 145 -0.14 -11.17 15.85
C ARG A 145 -1.35 -10.86 16.73
N TYR A 146 -1.67 -9.56 16.87
CA TYR A 146 -2.90 -9.16 17.56
C TYR A 146 -4.11 -9.24 16.63
N ARG A 147 -5.31 -9.30 17.22
CA ARG A 147 -6.56 -9.33 16.44
C ARG A 147 -6.70 -8.04 15.65
N HIS A 148 -7.15 -8.19 14.40
CA HIS A 148 -7.26 -7.09 13.46
C HIS A 148 -8.04 -5.90 14.02
N ASN A 149 -7.41 -4.71 13.98
CA ASN A 149 -7.90 -3.44 14.51
C ASN A 149 -8.41 -3.47 15.97
N ASP A 150 -8.03 -4.51 16.75
CA ASP A 150 -8.38 -4.62 18.17
C ASP A 150 -7.29 -3.98 19.05
N LEU A 151 -7.43 -2.68 19.25
CA LEU A 151 -6.49 -1.88 20.04
C LEU A 151 -6.49 -2.27 21.52
N ALA A 152 -7.61 -2.76 22.08
CA ALA A 152 -7.66 -3.26 23.44
C ALA A 152 -6.85 -4.55 23.60
N HIS A 153 -6.90 -5.45 22.63
CA HIS A 153 -6.05 -6.65 22.59
C HIS A 153 -4.57 -6.27 22.44
N LEU A 154 -4.26 -5.29 21.59
CA LEU A 154 -2.90 -4.78 21.42
C LEU A 154 -2.36 -4.22 22.74
N GLU A 155 -3.09 -3.35 23.41
CA GLU A 155 -2.69 -2.73 24.68
C GLU A 155 -2.42 -3.79 25.75
N LYS A 156 -3.30 -4.77 25.90
CA LYS A 156 -3.08 -5.92 26.80
C LYS A 156 -1.80 -6.69 26.49
N LEU A 157 -1.47 -6.91 25.21
CA LEU A 157 -0.22 -7.58 24.82
C LEU A 157 1.00 -6.73 25.16
N ILE A 158 0.92 -5.41 25.02
CA ILE A 158 2.00 -4.50 25.41
C ILE A 158 2.21 -4.58 26.93
N GLU A 159 1.16 -4.44 27.73
CA GLU A 159 1.21 -4.53 29.19
C GLU A 159 1.86 -5.81 29.69
N GLN A 160 1.49 -6.96 29.07
CA GLN A 160 2.00 -8.26 29.45
C GLN A 160 3.49 -8.48 29.12
N ASN A 161 4.05 -7.68 28.18
CA ASN A 161 5.39 -7.92 27.63
C ASN A 161 6.33 -6.72 27.83
N HIS A 162 5.84 -5.56 28.30
CA HIS A 162 6.61 -4.33 28.36
C HIS A 162 7.95 -4.45 29.10
N ASP A 163 7.99 -5.19 30.19
CA ASP A 163 9.21 -5.34 30.99
C ASP A 163 10.13 -6.47 30.49
N ALA A 164 9.61 -7.35 29.64
CA ALA A 164 10.36 -8.50 29.13
C ALA A 164 11.24 -8.17 27.92
N TYR A 165 11.00 -7.04 27.24
CA TYR A 165 11.71 -6.64 26.03
C TYR A 165 12.27 -5.22 26.16
N GLU A 166 13.42 -4.98 25.50
CA GLU A 166 14.01 -3.63 25.44
C GLU A 166 13.20 -2.71 24.51
N ARG A 167 12.57 -3.26 23.48
CA ARG A 167 11.76 -2.56 22.46
C ARG A 167 10.53 -3.38 22.10
N ILE A 168 9.44 -2.70 21.84
CA ILE A 168 8.21 -3.27 21.26
C ILE A 168 7.91 -2.48 19.98
N VAL A 169 7.86 -3.14 18.83
CA VAL A 169 7.50 -2.53 17.56
C VAL A 169 6.10 -2.97 17.16
N VAL A 170 5.16 -2.04 17.16
CA VAL A 170 3.80 -2.28 16.68
C VAL A 170 3.75 -2.04 15.19
N VAL A 171 3.31 -3.04 14.42
CA VAL A 171 3.27 -3.01 12.95
C VAL A 171 1.82 -3.05 12.48
N THR A 172 1.40 -2.05 11.72
CA THR A 172 0.04 -1.94 11.17
C THR A 172 0.02 -1.23 9.82
N GLU A 173 -1.13 -1.24 9.16
CA GLU A 173 -1.43 -0.38 8.00
C GLU A 173 -2.41 0.72 8.44
N SER A 174 -2.36 1.89 7.84
CA SER A 174 -3.36 2.92 8.08
C SER A 174 -4.68 2.62 7.36
N ILE A 175 -4.59 2.10 6.13
CA ILE A 175 -5.72 1.54 5.36
C ILE A 175 -5.32 0.15 4.88
N PHE A 176 -6.11 -0.85 5.24
CA PHE A 176 -5.84 -2.25 4.87
C PHE A 176 -6.25 -2.56 3.44
N SER A 177 -5.36 -3.19 2.71
CA SER A 177 -5.45 -3.37 1.25
C SER A 177 -6.66 -4.17 0.77
N MET A 178 -7.14 -5.13 1.56
CA MET A 178 -8.19 -6.08 1.17
C MET A 178 -9.56 -5.74 1.71
N ASP A 179 -9.62 -5.08 2.84
CA ASP A 179 -10.84 -4.72 3.54
C ASP A 179 -11.20 -3.23 3.38
N GLY A 180 -10.22 -2.39 3.07
CA GLY A 180 -10.40 -0.95 2.91
C GLY A 180 -10.73 -0.23 4.22
N ASP A 181 -10.69 -0.94 5.33
CA ASP A 181 -10.89 -0.38 6.66
C ASP A 181 -9.64 0.33 7.19
N GLU A 182 -9.82 1.17 8.18
CA GLU A 182 -8.82 2.12 8.65
C GLU A 182 -8.45 1.86 10.09
N THR A 183 -7.16 1.95 10.42
CA THR A 183 -6.67 1.94 11.79
C THR A 183 -6.89 3.32 12.44
N ASN A 184 -7.46 3.35 13.64
CA ASN A 184 -7.54 4.58 14.45
C ASN A 184 -6.14 4.95 14.95
N LEU A 185 -5.40 5.75 14.16
CA LEU A 185 -4.03 6.16 14.47
C LEU A 185 -3.96 7.03 15.73
N SER A 186 -4.96 7.87 16.01
CA SER A 186 -4.98 8.69 17.22
C SER A 186 -5.05 7.82 18.48
N ALA A 187 -5.90 6.79 18.48
CA ALA A 187 -5.98 5.85 19.59
C ALA A 187 -4.72 4.98 19.71
N LEU A 188 -4.11 4.60 18.58
CA LEU A 188 -2.85 3.87 18.55
C LEU A 188 -1.71 4.69 19.17
N VAL A 189 -1.59 5.97 18.83
CA VAL A 189 -0.62 6.90 19.42
C VAL A 189 -0.89 7.10 20.91
N ALA A 190 -2.15 7.21 21.33
CA ALA A 190 -2.50 7.30 22.73
C ALA A 190 -2.04 6.06 23.54
N ILE A 191 -2.11 4.86 22.95
CA ILE A 191 -1.55 3.65 23.57
C ILE A 191 -0.02 3.75 23.64
N LYS A 192 0.66 4.07 22.53
CA LYS A 192 2.13 4.25 22.52
C LYS A 192 2.60 5.16 23.64
N ASN A 193 1.94 6.28 23.84
CA ASN A 193 2.33 7.30 24.82
C ASN A 193 2.23 6.84 26.29
N LYS A 194 1.57 5.71 26.56
CA LYS A 194 1.55 5.09 27.90
C LYS A 194 2.81 4.24 28.18
N PHE A 195 3.59 3.88 27.15
CA PHE A 195 4.66 2.89 27.24
C PHE A 195 5.95 3.37 26.56
N SER A 196 6.98 3.63 27.33
CA SER A 196 8.25 4.23 26.85
C SER A 196 9.06 3.38 25.87
N ARG A 197 8.77 2.08 25.75
CA ARG A 197 9.51 1.13 24.89
C ARG A 197 8.77 0.80 23.58
N VAL A 198 7.62 1.43 23.34
CA VAL A 198 6.79 1.17 22.15
C VAL A 198 7.14 2.11 21.02
N MET A 199 7.36 1.53 19.85
CA MET A 199 7.56 2.24 18.58
C MET A 199 6.49 1.82 17.59
N LEU A 200 6.02 2.75 16.75
CA LEU A 200 5.00 2.52 15.75
C LEU A 200 5.60 2.41 14.34
N TYR A 201 5.30 1.33 13.64
CA TYR A 201 5.54 1.11 12.23
C TYR A 201 4.20 1.12 11.50
N VAL A 202 3.93 2.18 10.73
CA VAL A 202 2.65 2.38 10.04
C VAL A 202 2.86 2.46 8.54
N ASP A 203 2.21 1.57 7.79
CA ASP A 203 2.25 1.55 6.32
C ASP A 203 1.06 2.34 5.76
N GLU A 204 1.37 3.44 5.08
CA GLU A 204 0.44 4.35 4.42
C GLU A 204 0.27 4.07 2.91
N ALA A 205 0.67 2.89 2.44
CA ALA A 205 0.70 2.56 1.01
C ALA A 205 -0.65 2.77 0.30
N HIS A 206 -1.76 2.65 1.02
CA HIS A 206 -3.11 2.89 0.50
C HIS A 206 -3.70 4.24 0.91
N ALA A 207 -3.01 5.02 1.72
CA ALA A 207 -3.49 6.31 2.21
C ALA A 207 -2.75 7.51 1.60
N ILE A 208 -1.45 7.36 1.30
CA ILE A 208 -0.68 8.40 0.60
C ILE A 208 -1.35 8.77 -0.73
N GLY A 209 -1.51 10.06 -0.99
CA GLY A 209 -2.22 10.61 -2.13
C GLY A 209 -3.73 10.74 -1.92
N VAL A 210 -4.36 9.95 -1.03
CA VAL A 210 -5.83 9.86 -0.89
C VAL A 210 -6.38 10.37 0.43
N ARG A 211 -5.58 10.43 1.48
CA ARG A 211 -5.96 10.93 2.81
C ARG A 211 -5.14 12.16 3.19
N GLY A 212 -5.73 13.02 4.02
CA GLY A 212 -5.13 14.28 4.46
C GLY A 212 -5.35 15.43 3.47
N THR A 213 -5.15 16.65 3.94
CA THR A 213 -5.36 17.89 3.15
C THR A 213 -4.37 17.98 1.99
N LYS A 214 -3.10 17.69 2.26
CA LYS A 214 -2.03 17.64 1.25
C LYS A 214 -1.90 16.26 0.61
N GLY A 215 -2.63 15.26 1.08
CA GLY A 215 -2.52 13.88 0.60
C GLY A 215 -1.37 13.10 1.22
N LEU A 216 -0.87 13.47 2.39
CA LEU A 216 0.25 12.80 3.05
C LEU A 216 -0.17 11.54 3.82
N GLY A 217 -1.46 11.20 3.80
CA GLY A 217 -1.97 9.97 4.41
C GLY A 217 -2.83 10.18 5.64
N CYS A 218 -3.17 9.09 6.33
CA CYS A 218 -3.95 9.11 7.55
C CYS A 218 -3.19 9.77 8.72
N ALA A 219 -1.86 9.65 8.75
CA ALA A 219 -1.05 10.33 9.75
C ALA A 219 -1.17 11.85 9.68
N GLU A 220 -1.27 12.43 8.47
CA GLU A 220 -1.61 13.84 8.29
C GLU A 220 -3.06 14.11 8.73
N GLN A 221 -4.01 13.31 8.28
CA GLN A 221 -5.43 13.50 8.57
C GLN A 221 -5.72 13.54 10.09
N TYR A 222 -5.02 12.71 10.86
CA TYR A 222 -5.15 12.65 12.31
C TYR A 222 -4.14 13.52 13.06
N ASN A 223 -3.29 14.26 12.35
CA ASN A 223 -2.25 15.12 12.93
C ASN A 223 -1.30 14.37 13.89
N VAL A 224 -0.84 13.18 13.47
CA VAL A 224 0.04 12.28 14.25
C VAL A 224 1.32 11.91 13.51
N ILE A 225 1.72 12.68 12.49
CA ILE A 225 2.94 12.42 11.70
C ILE A 225 4.16 12.29 12.63
N ASP A 226 4.30 13.17 13.61
CA ASP A 226 5.48 13.23 14.48
C ASP A 226 5.50 12.14 15.55
N ASP A 227 4.35 11.51 15.81
CA ASP A 227 4.21 10.44 16.81
C ASP A 227 4.52 9.05 16.28
N ILE A 228 4.58 8.87 14.95
CA ILE A 228 4.85 7.59 14.31
C ILE A 228 6.34 7.46 14.04
N ASP A 229 7.00 6.43 14.58
CA ASP A 229 8.47 6.29 14.50
C ASP A 229 8.94 5.91 13.09
N PHE A 230 8.22 5.00 12.43
CA PHE A 230 8.46 4.50 11.08
C PHE A 230 7.18 4.68 10.25
N LEU A 231 7.05 5.83 9.60
CA LEU A 231 5.93 6.11 8.70
C LEU A 231 6.38 5.75 7.28
N VAL A 232 5.81 4.69 6.72
CA VAL A 232 6.23 4.16 5.43
C VAL A 232 5.11 4.23 4.39
N GLY A 233 5.47 4.25 3.11
CA GLY A 233 4.51 4.24 2.03
C GLY A 233 5.13 3.86 0.69
N THR A 234 4.33 3.86 -0.38
CA THR A 234 4.77 3.52 -1.72
C THR A 234 4.37 4.56 -2.75
N PHE A 235 5.20 4.70 -3.76
CA PHE A 235 4.89 5.54 -4.93
C PHE A 235 4.17 4.77 -6.05
N GLY A 236 4.07 3.44 -5.93
CA GLY A 236 3.54 2.55 -6.97
C GLY A 236 2.01 2.47 -7.04
N LYS A 237 1.29 3.37 -6.36
CA LYS A 237 -0.19 3.41 -6.35
C LYS A 237 -0.69 4.81 -6.74
N ALA A 238 -1.26 5.57 -5.82
CA ALA A 238 -1.81 6.90 -6.09
C ALA A 238 -0.82 7.88 -6.78
N LEU A 239 0.49 7.72 -6.56
CA LEU A 239 1.50 8.56 -7.16
C LEU A 239 1.95 8.12 -8.55
N ALA A 240 1.42 7.04 -9.10
CA ALA A 240 1.71 6.56 -10.46
C ALA A 240 3.22 6.52 -10.81
N SER A 241 4.04 6.10 -9.84
CA SER A 241 5.49 5.96 -9.97
C SER A 241 5.96 4.59 -9.49
N VAL A 242 7.20 4.46 -9.09
CA VAL A 242 7.77 3.24 -8.53
C VAL A 242 8.66 3.57 -7.33
N GLY A 243 8.71 2.67 -6.35
CA GLY A 243 9.51 2.84 -5.15
C GLY A 243 8.69 2.86 -3.88
N GLY A 244 9.37 3.06 -2.77
CA GLY A 244 8.79 3.28 -1.45
C GLY A 244 9.60 4.32 -0.68
N TYR A 245 9.03 4.82 0.41
CA TYR A 245 9.67 5.80 1.27
C TYR A 245 9.46 5.45 2.75
N LEU A 246 10.41 5.87 3.56
CA LEU A 246 10.30 5.91 5.01
C LEU A 246 10.47 7.36 5.47
N ILE A 247 9.62 7.79 6.38
CA ILE A 247 9.76 9.00 7.17
C ILE A 247 10.07 8.59 8.61
N CYS A 248 11.19 9.06 9.15
CA CYS A 248 11.65 8.68 10.48
C CYS A 248 12.57 9.74 11.10
N HIS A 249 13.05 9.47 12.31
CA HIS A 249 14.10 10.28 12.92
C HIS A 249 15.45 10.08 12.18
N PHE A 250 16.29 11.13 12.10
CA PHE A 250 17.53 11.09 11.34
C PHE A 250 18.50 9.98 11.80
N ILE A 251 18.58 9.69 13.08
CA ILE A 251 19.41 8.57 13.62
C ILE A 251 18.97 7.23 13.03
N ILE A 252 17.66 7.01 12.86
CA ILE A 252 17.10 5.79 12.26
C ILE A 252 17.48 5.72 10.78
N ARG A 253 17.39 6.85 10.07
CA ARG A 253 17.82 6.93 8.66
C ARG A 253 19.28 6.54 8.50
N GLU A 254 20.17 7.12 9.28
CA GLU A 254 21.61 6.83 9.24
C GLU A 254 21.88 5.35 9.61
N PHE A 255 21.20 4.82 10.62
CA PHE A 255 21.32 3.42 10.99
C PHE A 255 20.92 2.48 9.84
N LEU A 256 19.82 2.75 9.15
CA LEU A 256 19.33 1.94 8.02
C LEU A 256 20.27 2.01 6.81
N ILE A 257 20.85 3.16 6.51
CA ILE A 257 21.85 3.31 5.45
C ILE A 257 23.03 2.35 5.68
N ASN A 258 23.41 2.13 6.93
CA ASN A 258 24.56 1.31 7.30
C ASN A 258 24.24 -0.17 7.56
N THR A 259 22.98 -0.55 7.73
CA THR A 259 22.60 -1.90 8.17
C THR A 259 21.59 -2.61 7.28
N MET A 260 20.79 -1.86 6.52
CA MET A 260 19.68 -2.40 5.74
C MET A 260 20.18 -3.07 4.45
N ARG A 261 20.17 -4.41 4.43
CA ARG A 261 20.70 -5.20 3.30
C ARG A 261 20.08 -4.88 1.94
N PRO A 262 18.74 -4.78 1.75
CA PRO A 262 18.18 -4.41 0.46
C PRO A 262 18.59 -3.03 -0.04
N LEU A 263 18.91 -2.09 0.83
CA LEU A 263 19.43 -0.77 0.44
C LEU A 263 20.90 -0.86 -0.02
N ILE A 264 21.71 -1.60 0.72
CA ILE A 264 23.15 -1.73 0.49
C ILE A 264 23.46 -2.50 -0.80
N PHE A 265 22.75 -3.63 -1.01
CA PHE A 265 23.09 -4.63 -2.02
C PHE A 265 22.19 -4.62 -3.26
N SER A 266 21.31 -3.61 -3.42
CA SER A 266 20.49 -3.47 -4.63
C SER A 266 20.98 -2.33 -5.50
N THR A 267 20.86 -2.49 -6.81
CA THR A 267 20.96 -1.38 -7.76
C THR A 267 19.90 -0.34 -7.42
N ALA A 268 20.29 0.92 -7.41
CA ALA A 268 19.39 2.04 -7.14
C ALA A 268 18.34 2.22 -8.25
N LEU A 269 17.21 2.84 -7.96
CA LEU A 269 16.24 3.26 -8.97
C LEU A 269 16.91 4.17 -10.01
N PRO A 270 16.47 4.11 -11.28
CA PRO A 270 16.91 5.08 -12.28
C PRO A 270 16.65 6.52 -11.82
N PRO A 271 17.61 7.45 -11.98
CA PRO A 271 17.42 8.86 -11.63
C PRO A 271 16.16 9.47 -12.23
N LEU A 272 15.83 9.12 -13.49
CA LEU A 272 14.59 9.56 -14.15
C LEU A 272 13.33 9.16 -13.35
N ASN A 273 13.30 7.95 -12.79
CA ASN A 273 12.17 7.50 -11.97
C ASN A 273 12.10 8.27 -10.65
N VAL A 274 13.24 8.59 -10.03
CA VAL A 274 13.28 9.37 -8.78
C VAL A 274 12.80 10.79 -9.03
N ALA A 275 13.28 11.43 -10.12
CA ALA A 275 12.80 12.75 -10.54
C ALA A 275 11.30 12.76 -10.84
N TRP A 276 10.80 11.74 -11.56
CA TRP A 276 9.36 11.56 -11.80
C TRP A 276 8.59 11.40 -10.49
N THR A 277 9.10 10.62 -9.54
CA THR A 277 8.50 10.43 -8.22
C THR A 277 8.37 11.76 -7.48
N GLN A 278 9.41 12.58 -7.45
CA GLN A 278 9.37 13.91 -6.83
C GLN A 278 8.30 14.79 -7.51
N TYR A 279 8.32 14.86 -8.84
CA TYR A 279 7.35 15.65 -9.61
C TYR A 279 5.92 15.24 -9.31
N MET A 280 5.64 13.94 -9.26
CA MET A 280 4.32 13.40 -8.95
C MET A 280 3.92 13.64 -7.49
N PHE A 281 4.86 13.53 -6.55
CA PHE A 281 4.64 13.81 -5.13
C PHE A 281 4.27 15.28 -4.90
N GLU A 282 4.95 16.19 -5.56
CA GLU A 282 4.62 17.62 -5.47
C GLU A 282 3.28 17.94 -6.12
N HIS A 283 3.01 17.35 -7.30
CA HIS A 283 1.74 17.52 -8.00
C HIS A 283 0.54 16.99 -7.19
N MET A 284 0.63 15.79 -6.61
CA MET A 284 -0.48 15.18 -5.87
C MET A 284 -0.91 15.98 -4.65
N GLN A 285 -0.03 16.77 -4.05
CA GLN A 285 -0.39 17.63 -2.91
C GLN A 285 -1.42 18.69 -3.29
N THR A 286 -1.49 19.08 -4.56
CA THR A 286 -2.46 20.07 -5.08
C THR A 286 -3.85 19.46 -5.39
N MET A 287 -3.99 18.12 -5.32
CA MET A 287 -5.17 17.39 -5.80
C MET A 287 -6.27 17.20 -4.73
N GLN A 288 -6.52 18.19 -3.91
CA GLN A 288 -7.54 18.12 -2.85
C GLN A 288 -8.96 17.86 -3.38
N LYS A 289 -9.30 18.45 -4.54
CA LYS A 289 -10.62 18.24 -5.18
C LYS A 289 -10.81 16.78 -5.62
N GLN A 290 -9.76 16.17 -6.17
CA GLN A 290 -9.77 14.78 -6.60
C GLN A 290 -9.89 13.82 -5.40
N ARG A 291 -9.21 14.12 -4.28
CA ARG A 291 -9.37 13.37 -3.04
C ARG A 291 -10.80 13.44 -2.49
N ALA A 292 -11.38 14.65 -2.45
CA ALA A 292 -12.76 14.83 -2.01
C ALA A 292 -13.76 14.08 -2.91
N HIS A 293 -13.55 14.15 -4.22
CA HIS A 293 -14.36 13.40 -5.19
C HIS A 293 -14.25 11.88 -4.99
N LEU A 294 -13.03 11.37 -4.82
CA LEU A 294 -12.78 9.96 -4.56
C LEU A 294 -13.46 9.49 -3.28
N GLN A 295 -13.43 10.30 -2.21
CA GLN A 295 -14.13 9.98 -0.96
C GLN A 295 -15.65 9.92 -1.16
N ASN A 296 -16.23 10.90 -1.85
CA ASN A 296 -17.67 10.91 -2.13
C ASN A 296 -18.12 9.70 -2.97
N LEU A 297 -17.32 9.30 -3.98
CA LEU A 297 -17.58 8.08 -4.75
C LEU A 297 -17.56 6.84 -3.87
N SER A 298 -16.58 6.79 -2.97
CA SER A 298 -16.36 5.71 -2.03
C SER A 298 -17.55 5.53 -1.10
N ASP A 299 -17.98 6.61 -0.46
CA ASP A 299 -19.10 6.62 0.50
C ASP A 299 -20.40 6.19 -0.21
N SER A 300 -20.64 6.70 -1.41
CA SER A 300 -21.80 6.33 -2.22
C SER A 300 -21.79 4.85 -2.60
N LEU A 301 -20.66 4.33 -3.12
CA LEU A 301 -20.57 2.92 -3.50
C LEU A 301 -20.69 2.00 -2.26
N GLN A 302 -20.05 2.35 -1.16
CA GLN A 302 -20.11 1.61 0.09
C GLN A 302 -21.56 1.48 0.59
N GLN A 303 -22.31 2.59 0.58
CA GLN A 303 -23.71 2.58 0.96
C GLN A 303 -24.53 1.61 0.09
N HIS A 304 -24.38 1.67 -1.23
CA HIS A 304 -25.11 0.78 -2.14
C HIS A 304 -24.74 -0.71 -1.97
N VAL A 305 -23.45 -1.00 -1.70
CA VAL A 305 -23.00 -2.37 -1.42
C VAL A 305 -23.69 -2.92 -0.16
N LEU A 306 -23.81 -2.11 0.90
CA LEU A 306 -24.51 -2.47 2.12
C LEU A 306 -26.03 -2.63 1.90
N GLU A 307 -26.65 -1.73 1.16
CA GLU A 307 -28.08 -1.79 0.78
C GLU A 307 -28.43 -3.07 -0.01
N LYS A 308 -27.49 -3.58 -0.81
CA LYS A 308 -27.61 -4.86 -1.52
C LYS A 308 -27.42 -6.08 -0.61
N GLY A 309 -27.17 -5.88 0.67
CA GLY A 309 -27.00 -6.96 1.66
C GLY A 309 -25.60 -7.58 1.72
N TYR A 310 -24.61 -6.99 1.03
CA TYR A 310 -23.22 -7.46 1.15
C TYR A 310 -22.56 -6.90 2.40
N GLN A 311 -21.63 -7.67 2.96
CA GLN A 311 -20.72 -7.18 3.99
C GLN A 311 -19.56 -6.42 3.33
N SER A 312 -19.26 -5.25 3.86
CA SER A 312 -18.11 -4.45 3.45
C SER A 312 -17.63 -3.61 4.64
N PRO A 313 -16.46 -3.91 5.21
CA PRO A 313 -15.92 -3.18 6.37
C PRO A 313 -15.25 -1.86 6.00
N SER A 314 -15.19 -1.52 4.72
CA SER A 314 -14.42 -0.39 4.19
C SER A 314 -14.91 0.97 4.72
N THR A 315 -13.95 1.87 4.87
CA THR A 315 -14.14 3.32 5.08
C THR A 315 -13.35 4.12 4.04
N SER A 316 -12.86 3.45 2.98
CA SER A 316 -11.95 4.05 2.01
C SER A 316 -12.36 3.76 0.56
N HIS A 317 -11.55 4.24 -0.38
CA HIS A 317 -11.69 4.02 -1.83
C HIS A 317 -11.51 2.55 -2.28
N LEU A 318 -11.25 1.64 -1.35
CA LEU A 318 -11.18 0.20 -1.56
C LEU A 318 -12.45 -0.42 -1.01
N VAL A 319 -13.41 -0.74 -1.87
CA VAL A 319 -14.73 -1.25 -1.45
C VAL A 319 -14.84 -2.75 -1.75
N PRO A 320 -14.66 -3.62 -0.76
CA PRO A 320 -14.83 -5.05 -0.96
C PRO A 320 -16.32 -5.42 -0.99
N VAL A 321 -16.68 -6.33 -1.89
CA VAL A 321 -17.94 -7.04 -1.91
C VAL A 321 -17.64 -8.48 -1.50
N ILE A 322 -17.90 -8.82 -0.24
CA ILE A 322 -17.56 -10.14 0.31
C ILE A 322 -18.55 -11.16 -0.23
N VAL A 323 -18.05 -12.17 -0.93
CA VAL A 323 -18.83 -13.25 -1.56
C VAL A 323 -18.74 -14.56 -0.77
N GLY A 324 -17.62 -14.81 -0.09
CA GLY A 324 -17.37 -16.02 0.70
C GLY A 324 -16.56 -17.05 -0.08
N GLU A 325 -17.20 -17.82 -0.96
CA GLU A 325 -16.53 -18.90 -1.70
C GLU A 325 -15.71 -18.39 -2.90
N SER A 326 -14.54 -19.02 -3.15
CA SER A 326 -13.63 -18.65 -4.23
C SER A 326 -14.25 -18.84 -5.62
N THR A 327 -14.99 -19.91 -5.82
CA THR A 327 -15.66 -20.22 -7.09
C THR A 327 -16.73 -19.20 -7.42
N LEU A 328 -17.56 -18.83 -6.45
CA LEU A 328 -18.58 -17.80 -6.60
C LEU A 328 -17.97 -16.41 -6.89
N ALA A 329 -16.89 -16.06 -6.21
CA ALA A 329 -16.19 -14.79 -6.47
C ALA A 329 -15.62 -14.73 -7.89
N VAL A 330 -15.06 -15.85 -8.40
CA VAL A 330 -14.58 -15.94 -9.78
C VAL A 330 -15.73 -15.83 -10.78
N GLN A 331 -16.83 -16.53 -10.53
CA GLN A 331 -18.00 -16.48 -11.41
C GLN A 331 -18.61 -15.09 -11.47
N LYS A 332 -18.79 -14.44 -10.32
CA LYS A 332 -19.33 -13.08 -10.24
C LYS A 332 -18.40 -12.07 -10.94
N ALA A 333 -17.07 -12.20 -10.76
CA ALA A 333 -16.10 -11.37 -11.48
C ALA A 333 -16.23 -11.51 -13.00
N LYS A 334 -16.33 -12.74 -13.51
CA LYS A 334 -16.54 -12.99 -14.95
C LYS A 334 -17.84 -12.36 -15.48
N THR A 335 -18.94 -12.52 -14.73
CA THR A 335 -20.22 -11.89 -15.12
C THR A 335 -20.09 -10.37 -15.21
N LEU A 336 -19.46 -9.73 -14.23
CA LEU A 336 -19.27 -8.28 -14.25
C LEU A 336 -18.31 -7.84 -15.38
N GLN A 337 -17.28 -8.63 -15.68
CA GLN A 337 -16.40 -8.36 -16.83
C GLN A 337 -17.16 -8.43 -18.17
N GLN A 338 -18.08 -9.38 -18.34
CA GLN A 338 -18.95 -9.45 -19.51
C GLN A 338 -19.90 -8.24 -19.62
N GLN A 339 -20.20 -7.59 -18.50
CA GLN A 339 -21.00 -6.38 -18.41
C GLN A 339 -20.17 -5.09 -18.53
N GLY A 340 -18.86 -5.19 -18.78
CA GLY A 340 -17.98 -4.04 -18.97
C GLY A 340 -17.29 -3.53 -17.70
N PHE A 341 -17.23 -4.30 -16.61
CA PHE A 341 -16.58 -3.92 -15.35
C PHE A 341 -15.43 -4.85 -15.02
N TYR A 342 -14.20 -4.36 -15.11
CA TYR A 342 -13.02 -5.15 -14.80
C TYR A 342 -12.76 -5.16 -13.30
N ILE A 343 -13.20 -6.21 -12.63
CA ILE A 343 -13.00 -6.45 -11.21
C ILE A 343 -12.34 -7.81 -11.03
N MET A 344 -11.21 -7.84 -10.30
CA MET A 344 -10.50 -9.08 -10.00
C MET A 344 -10.99 -9.69 -8.68
N PRO A 345 -11.24 -11.02 -8.65
CA PRO A 345 -11.60 -11.70 -7.43
C PRO A 345 -10.37 -11.91 -6.55
N VAL A 346 -10.47 -11.52 -5.29
CA VAL A 346 -9.45 -11.80 -4.26
C VAL A 346 -9.84 -13.07 -3.52
N ARG A 347 -8.87 -14.00 -3.43
CA ARG A 347 -9.08 -15.37 -2.94
C ARG A 347 -7.96 -15.78 -1.99
N PRO A 348 -8.12 -16.84 -1.19
CA PRO A 348 -7.01 -17.43 -0.44
C PRO A 348 -5.79 -17.74 -1.35
N PRO A 349 -4.56 -17.60 -0.84
CA PRO A 349 -4.18 -17.25 0.54
C PRO A 349 -4.17 -15.75 0.86
N THR A 350 -4.51 -14.87 -0.09
CA THR A 350 -4.51 -13.41 0.09
C THR A 350 -5.52 -12.97 1.16
N VAL A 351 -6.65 -13.67 1.24
CA VAL A 351 -7.69 -13.49 2.27
C VAL A 351 -7.97 -14.83 2.95
N PRO A 352 -8.58 -14.85 4.15
CA PRO A 352 -8.92 -16.09 4.83
C PRO A 352 -9.85 -16.98 4.00
N LYS A 353 -9.87 -18.29 4.34
CA LYS A 353 -10.81 -19.25 3.72
C LYS A 353 -12.25 -18.79 3.96
N ASN A 354 -13.11 -18.96 2.96
CA ASN A 354 -14.52 -18.54 2.98
C ASN A 354 -14.73 -17.01 3.13
N SER A 355 -13.76 -16.22 2.72
CA SER A 355 -13.87 -14.75 2.71
C SER A 355 -13.41 -14.15 1.36
N ALA A 356 -13.52 -14.93 0.28
CA ALA A 356 -13.26 -14.43 -1.07
C ALA A 356 -14.19 -13.27 -1.40
N ARG A 357 -13.67 -12.31 -2.13
CA ARG A 357 -14.36 -11.04 -2.40
C ARG A 357 -14.03 -10.48 -3.77
N LEU A 358 -14.88 -9.59 -4.26
CA LEU A 358 -14.54 -8.66 -5.31
C LEU A 358 -13.99 -7.41 -4.63
N ARG A 359 -12.75 -7.02 -4.92
CA ARG A 359 -12.15 -5.79 -4.38
C ARG A 359 -12.31 -4.69 -5.42
N ILE A 360 -13.31 -3.84 -5.22
CA ILE A 360 -13.50 -2.66 -6.06
C ILE A 360 -12.53 -1.58 -5.60
N SER A 361 -11.69 -1.14 -6.53
CA SER A 361 -10.69 -0.10 -6.30
C SER A 361 -11.08 1.12 -7.12
N LEU A 362 -11.41 2.21 -6.45
CA LEU A 362 -11.87 3.43 -7.10
C LEU A 362 -10.69 4.33 -7.50
N SER A 363 -10.89 5.09 -8.57
CA SER A 363 -9.99 6.12 -9.07
C SER A 363 -10.73 7.44 -9.19
N ALA A 364 -10.04 8.55 -8.97
CA ALA A 364 -10.61 9.89 -9.14
C ALA A 364 -11.06 10.23 -10.59
N LEU A 365 -10.69 9.40 -11.57
CA LEU A 365 -11.19 9.51 -12.95
C LEU A 365 -12.62 8.99 -13.12
N ILE A 366 -13.09 8.16 -12.18
CA ILE A 366 -14.43 7.56 -12.24
C ILE A 366 -15.45 8.61 -11.81
N GLN A 367 -16.62 8.62 -12.48
CA GLN A 367 -17.74 9.47 -12.15
C GLN A 367 -18.90 8.64 -11.57
N HIS A 368 -19.82 9.25 -10.84
CA HIS A 368 -21.01 8.56 -10.31
C HIS A 368 -21.78 7.82 -11.40
N GLN A 369 -21.92 8.43 -12.58
CA GLN A 369 -22.60 7.84 -13.74
C GLN A 369 -21.96 6.54 -14.23
N ASP A 370 -20.63 6.37 -14.06
CA ASP A 370 -19.93 5.14 -14.44
C ASP A 370 -20.27 3.98 -13.49
N LEU A 371 -20.64 4.28 -12.24
CA LEU A 371 -20.95 3.28 -11.21
C LEU A 371 -22.43 2.86 -11.18
N GLU A 372 -23.34 3.67 -11.71
CA GLU A 372 -24.77 3.34 -11.71
C GLU A 372 -25.09 1.97 -12.35
N PRO A 373 -24.53 1.61 -13.54
CA PRO A 373 -24.78 0.29 -14.11
C PRO A 373 -24.14 -0.83 -13.27
N LEU A 374 -22.97 -0.59 -12.66
CA LEU A 374 -22.34 -1.56 -11.76
C LEU A 374 -23.26 -1.86 -10.56
N ILE A 375 -23.78 -0.83 -9.91
CA ILE A 375 -24.65 -0.96 -8.73
C ILE A 375 -25.91 -1.78 -9.06
N LYS A 376 -26.45 -1.65 -10.28
CA LYS A 376 -27.60 -2.47 -10.73
C LYS A 376 -27.23 -3.94 -10.90
N CYS A 377 -25.96 -4.23 -11.22
CA CYS A 377 -25.45 -5.58 -11.46
C CYS A 377 -24.93 -6.29 -10.18
N LEU A 378 -24.70 -5.56 -9.07
CA LEU A 378 -24.33 -6.11 -7.77
C LEU A 378 -25.54 -6.76 -7.09
#